data_55be17bba673106e35bcc7fcd0c69d79
#
_entry.id   55be17bba673106e35bcc7fcd0c69d79
#
_cell.length_a   1.000
_cell.length_b   1.000
_cell.length_c   1.000
_cell.angle_alpha   90.00
_cell.angle_beta   90.00
_cell.angle_gamma   90.00
#
_symmetry.space_group_name_H-M   'P 1'
#
loop_
_entity.id
_entity.type
_entity.pdbx_description
1 polymer ?
#
loop_
_entity_poly.entity_id
_entity_poly.type
_entity_poly.pdbx_seq_one_letter_code
_entity_poly.pdbx_strand_id
1 'polypeptide(L)'
;MQTIESIIIGGGPCGLSAAIEQKKKGIETLVIEKGNVVESIYNYPTHQTFFSSSDKLSIGDIPFIVEDSKPRRNQALVYYREVVKHHQLNIHPFEEVLTVKKINNKFAITTTKGVYE
;
A
#
# COMPACT_ATOMS: atom_id res chain seq x y z
N MET A 1 15.07 6.18 -17.49
CA MET A 1 13.72 5.67 -17.20
C MET A 1 13.84 4.28 -16.60
N GLN A 2 13.23 4.07 -15.44
CA GLN A 2 13.28 2.78 -14.77
C GLN A 2 12.15 1.87 -15.26
N THR A 3 12.49 0.63 -15.59
CA THR A 3 11.52 -0.37 -16.04
C THR A 3 11.11 -1.24 -14.87
N ILE A 4 9.80 -1.32 -14.60
CA ILE A 4 9.21 -2.07 -13.50
C ILE A 4 8.14 -3.01 -14.09
N GLU A 5 8.11 -4.24 -13.63
CA GLU A 5 7.15 -5.24 -14.11
C GLU A 5 5.71 -4.89 -13.74
N SER A 6 5.48 -4.43 -12.52
CA SER A 6 4.15 -4.02 -12.03
C SER A 6 4.27 -2.80 -11.13
N ILE A 7 3.41 -1.81 -11.37
CA ILE A 7 3.32 -0.63 -10.52
C ILE A 7 1.90 -0.53 -9.97
N ILE A 8 1.81 -0.40 -8.65
CA ILE A 8 0.55 -0.20 -7.94
C ILE A 8 0.47 1.26 -7.51
N ILE A 9 -0.61 1.91 -7.88
CA ILE A 9 -0.86 3.31 -7.52
C ILE A 9 -1.74 3.34 -6.28
N GLY A 10 -1.16 3.77 -5.17
CA GLY A 10 -1.84 3.85 -3.90
C GLY A 10 -1.37 2.80 -2.90
N GLY A 11 -0.92 3.26 -1.72
CA GLY A 11 -0.41 2.43 -0.65
C GLY A 11 -1.41 2.23 0.50
N GLY A 12 -2.70 2.15 0.19
CA GLY A 12 -3.72 1.77 1.14
C GLY A 12 -3.77 0.25 1.35
N PRO A 13 -4.67 -0.26 2.20
CA PRO A 13 -4.74 -1.70 2.48
C PRO A 13 -4.92 -2.56 1.23
N CYS A 14 -5.74 -2.12 0.27
CA CYS A 14 -5.95 -2.86 -0.97
C CYS A 14 -4.69 -2.90 -1.84
N GLY A 15 -4.00 -1.77 -1.98
CA GLY A 15 -2.74 -1.71 -2.73
C GLY A 15 -1.65 -2.55 -2.10
N LEU A 16 -1.53 -2.49 -0.77
CA LEU A 16 -0.57 -3.32 -0.03
C LEU A 16 -0.87 -4.81 -0.21
N SER A 17 -2.15 -5.19 -0.13
CA SER A 17 -2.57 -6.58 -0.31
C SER A 17 -2.22 -7.08 -1.71
N ALA A 18 -2.47 -6.27 -2.74
CA ALA A 18 -2.10 -6.61 -4.12
C ALA A 18 -0.58 -6.77 -4.27
N ALA A 19 0.20 -5.87 -3.67
CA ALA A 19 1.66 -5.93 -3.72
C ALA A 19 2.19 -7.21 -3.08
N ILE A 20 1.61 -7.61 -1.95
CA ILE A 20 2.00 -8.85 -1.27
C ILE A 20 1.75 -10.07 -2.16
N GLU A 21 0.55 -10.15 -2.76
CA GLU A 21 0.21 -11.27 -3.62
C GLU A 21 1.09 -11.33 -4.87
N GLN A 22 1.42 -10.19 -5.47
CA GLN A 22 2.32 -10.15 -6.61
C GLN A 22 3.73 -10.57 -6.21
N LYS A 23 4.22 -10.13 -5.06
CA LYS A 23 5.54 -10.51 -4.57
C LYS A 23 5.63 -12.01 -4.31
N LYS A 24 4.59 -12.62 -3.76
CA LYS A 24 4.53 -14.08 -3.57
C LYS A 24 4.68 -14.85 -4.88
N LYS A 25 4.26 -14.26 -5.98
CA LYS A 25 4.35 -14.87 -7.32
C LYS A 25 5.64 -14.51 -8.06
N GLY A 26 6.56 -13.84 -7.41
CA GLY A 26 7.84 -13.46 -8.00
C GLY A 26 7.75 -12.28 -8.96
N ILE A 27 6.69 -11.49 -8.91
CA ILE A 27 6.52 -10.31 -9.75
C ILE A 27 7.20 -9.12 -9.09
N GLU A 28 8.10 -8.45 -9.84
CA GLU A 28 8.70 -7.20 -9.37
C GLU A 28 7.64 -6.12 -9.28
N THR A 29 7.37 -5.62 -8.09
CA THR A 29 6.29 -4.70 -7.83
C THR A 29 6.78 -3.45 -7.11
N LEU A 30 6.36 -2.29 -7.60
CA LEU A 30 6.58 -1.00 -6.94
C LEU A 30 5.23 -0.39 -6.58
N VAL A 31 5.08 0.05 -5.34
CA VAL A 31 3.91 0.81 -4.90
C VAL A 31 4.29 2.28 -4.84
N ILE A 32 3.52 3.14 -5.50
CA ILE A 32 3.73 4.59 -5.47
C ILE A 32 2.57 5.21 -4.71
N GLU A 33 2.89 5.90 -3.61
CA GLU A 33 1.91 6.48 -2.71
C GLU A 33 2.17 7.98 -2.56
N LYS A 34 1.15 8.81 -2.80
CA LYS A 34 1.30 10.27 -2.74
C LYS A 34 1.50 10.81 -1.32
N GLY A 35 1.04 10.10 -0.32
CA GLY A 35 1.19 10.48 1.09
C GLY A 35 1.89 9.40 1.90
N ASN A 36 1.41 9.16 3.11
CA ASN A 36 1.90 8.07 3.96
C ASN A 36 1.30 6.73 3.52
N VAL A 37 1.97 5.64 3.87
CA VAL A 37 1.35 4.32 3.79
C VAL A 37 0.04 4.36 4.59
N VAL A 38 -1.04 3.85 3.99
CA VAL A 38 -2.42 3.91 4.52
C VAL A 38 -2.84 5.35 4.89
N GLU A 39 -2.61 6.30 3.98
CA GLU A 39 -2.86 7.73 4.20
C GLU A 39 -4.29 8.04 4.67
N SER A 40 -5.30 7.35 4.14
CA SER A 40 -6.67 7.55 4.58
C SER A 40 -6.85 7.25 6.07
N ILE A 41 -6.21 6.20 6.56
CA ILE A 41 -6.24 5.83 7.98
C ILE A 41 -5.44 6.84 8.80
N TYR A 42 -4.30 7.27 8.27
CA TYR A 42 -3.48 8.30 8.94
C TYR A 42 -4.29 9.57 9.21
N ASN A 43 -5.19 9.93 8.28
CA ASN A 43 -6.02 11.13 8.38
C ASN A 43 -7.31 10.93 9.18
N TYR A 44 -7.57 9.74 9.72
CA TYR A 44 -8.70 9.53 10.61
C TYR A 44 -8.49 10.26 11.95
N PRO A 45 -9.59 10.63 12.64
CA PRO A 45 -9.47 11.12 14.03
C PRO A 45 -8.68 10.13 14.89
N THR A 46 -7.88 10.64 15.82
CA THR A 46 -6.91 9.85 16.59
C THR A 46 -7.50 8.61 17.28
N HIS A 47 -8.74 8.72 17.74
CA HIS A 47 -9.39 7.61 18.49
C HIS A 47 -10.50 6.94 17.70
N GLN A 48 -10.53 7.12 16.38
CA GLN A 48 -11.57 6.50 15.56
C GLN A 48 -11.47 4.98 15.60
N THR A 49 -12.63 4.33 15.77
CA THR A 49 -12.77 2.87 15.74
C THR A 49 -13.29 2.44 14.38
N PHE A 50 -12.74 1.36 13.83
CA PHE A 50 -13.20 0.80 12.55
C PHE A 50 -14.56 0.12 12.71
N PHE A 51 -15.34 0.08 11.62
CA PHE A 51 -16.58 -0.68 11.57
C PHE A 51 -16.33 -2.18 11.49
N SER A 52 -15.26 -2.59 10.82
CA SER A 52 -14.90 -3.99 10.63
C SER A 52 -14.06 -4.50 11.80
N SER A 53 -14.19 -5.80 12.08
CA SER A 53 -13.34 -6.46 13.07
C SER A 53 -11.90 -6.60 12.56
N SER A 54 -10.95 -6.81 13.48
CA SER A 54 -9.53 -6.90 13.13
C SER A 54 -9.22 -8.05 12.18
N ASP A 55 -9.91 -9.18 12.30
CA ASP A 55 -9.72 -10.32 11.41
C ASP A 55 -10.08 -10.00 9.95
N LYS A 56 -11.09 -9.16 9.72
CA LYS A 56 -11.48 -8.73 8.39
C LYS A 56 -10.54 -7.70 7.78
N LEU A 57 -9.77 -7.00 8.60
CA LEU A 57 -8.82 -5.99 8.18
C LEU A 57 -7.41 -6.54 7.98
N SER A 58 -7.17 -7.80 8.37
CA SER A 58 -5.87 -8.43 8.22
C SER A 58 -5.52 -8.67 6.74
N ILE A 59 -4.25 -8.55 6.40
CA ILE A 59 -3.74 -8.78 5.05
C ILE A 59 -2.43 -9.54 5.12
N GLY A 60 -2.03 -10.14 3.98
CA GLY A 60 -0.71 -10.75 3.83
C GLY A 60 -0.44 -11.91 4.76
N ASP A 61 -1.48 -12.64 5.18
CA ASP A 61 -1.38 -13.77 6.10
C ASP A 61 -0.81 -13.38 7.48
N ILE A 62 -0.84 -12.09 7.82
CA ILE A 62 -0.40 -11.58 9.11
C ILE A 62 -1.64 -11.29 9.94
N PRO A 63 -1.83 -11.94 11.09
CA PRO A 63 -3.01 -11.68 11.92
C PRO A 63 -2.98 -10.27 12.50
N PHE A 64 -4.13 -9.63 12.50
CA PHE A 64 -4.33 -8.32 13.13
C PHE A 64 -5.00 -8.58 14.49
N ILE A 65 -4.21 -8.56 15.54
CA ILE A 65 -4.66 -8.93 16.88
C ILE A 65 -4.78 -7.68 17.75
N VAL A 66 -5.97 -7.46 18.30
CA VAL A 66 -6.25 -6.39 19.27
C VAL A 66 -7.15 -6.96 20.37
N GLU A 67 -7.16 -6.32 21.54
CA GLU A 67 -8.00 -6.75 22.67
C GLU A 67 -9.49 -6.58 22.35
N ASP A 68 -9.85 -5.46 21.70
CA ASP A 68 -11.23 -5.18 21.35
C ASP A 68 -11.60 -5.88 20.04
N SER A 69 -12.89 -6.12 19.82
CA SER A 69 -13.38 -6.75 18.60
C SER A 69 -13.11 -5.90 17.35
N LYS A 70 -13.04 -4.57 17.52
CA LYS A 70 -12.78 -3.63 16.43
C LYS A 70 -11.55 -2.78 16.75
N PRO A 71 -10.59 -2.68 15.81
CA PRO A 71 -9.38 -1.90 16.05
C PRO A 71 -9.65 -0.40 15.95
N ARG A 72 -8.73 0.36 16.53
CA ARG A 72 -8.69 1.82 16.42
C ARG A 72 -7.63 2.27 15.44
N ARG A 73 -7.69 3.53 15.04
CA ARG A 73 -6.77 4.15 14.06
C ARG A 73 -5.30 3.83 14.35
N ASN A 74 -4.84 4.06 15.57
CA ASN A 74 -3.41 3.87 15.89
C ASN A 74 -3.00 2.41 15.81
N GLN A 75 -3.87 1.51 16.18
CA GLN A 75 -3.61 0.07 16.08
C GLN A 75 -3.48 -0.35 14.60
N ALA A 76 -4.34 0.19 13.74
CA ALA A 76 -4.29 -0.10 12.30
C ALA A 76 -3.02 0.48 11.66
N LEU A 77 -2.61 1.70 12.04
CA LEU A 77 -1.37 2.29 11.52
C LEU A 77 -0.15 1.43 11.85
N VAL A 78 -0.03 1.01 13.10
CA VAL A 78 1.07 0.14 13.52
C VAL A 78 1.02 -1.18 12.76
N TYR A 79 -0.16 -1.79 12.65
CA TYR A 79 -0.34 -3.05 11.96
C TYR A 79 0.12 -2.98 10.49
N TYR A 80 -0.39 -2.02 9.72
CA TYR A 80 -0.07 -1.93 8.30
C TYR A 80 1.39 -1.56 8.05
N ARG A 81 2.01 -0.76 8.90
CA ARG A 81 3.44 -0.46 8.82
C ARG A 81 4.29 -1.70 9.05
N GLU A 82 3.91 -2.53 10.01
CA GLU A 82 4.61 -3.79 10.28
C GLU A 82 4.41 -4.81 9.14
N VAL A 83 3.24 -4.84 8.52
CA VAL A 83 2.98 -5.68 7.34
C VAL A 83 3.95 -5.32 6.21
N VAL A 84 4.13 -4.02 5.94
CA VAL A 84 5.07 -3.53 4.92
C VAL A 84 6.50 -4.02 5.22
N LYS A 85 6.94 -3.89 6.47
CA LYS A 85 8.27 -4.34 6.88
C LYS A 85 8.44 -5.85 6.75
N HIS A 86 7.46 -6.60 7.22
CA HIS A 86 7.51 -8.06 7.22
C HIS A 86 7.66 -8.61 5.80
N HIS A 87 6.89 -8.08 4.86
CA HIS A 87 6.92 -8.53 3.47
C HIS A 87 7.99 -7.81 2.64
N GLN A 88 8.71 -6.84 3.21
CA GLN A 88 9.75 -6.08 2.52
C GLN A 88 9.23 -5.48 1.21
N LEU A 89 8.08 -4.83 1.28
CA LEU A 89 7.45 -4.23 0.11
C LEU A 89 8.25 -3.01 -0.38
N ASN A 90 8.37 -2.87 -1.70
CA ASN A 90 9.02 -1.72 -2.31
C ASN A 90 7.99 -0.60 -2.47
N ILE A 91 8.05 0.40 -1.61
CA ILE A 91 7.10 1.51 -1.59
C ILE A 91 7.85 2.83 -1.70
N HIS A 92 7.35 3.69 -2.58
CA HIS A 92 7.79 5.08 -2.66
C HIS A 92 6.70 5.98 -2.08
N PRO A 93 6.77 6.34 -0.78
CA PRO A 93 5.83 7.29 -0.20
C PRO A 93 6.16 8.71 -0.64
N PHE A 94 5.19 9.61 -0.51
CA PHE A 94 5.33 11.02 -0.87
C PHE A 94 5.75 11.23 -2.33
N GLU A 95 5.28 10.34 -3.18
CA GLU A 95 5.46 10.42 -4.63
C GLU A 95 4.09 10.29 -5.27
N GLU A 96 3.69 11.29 -6.07
CA GLU A 96 2.37 11.29 -6.69
C GLU A 96 2.45 10.95 -8.16
N VAL A 97 1.62 10.01 -8.61
CA VAL A 97 1.47 9.69 -10.03
C VAL A 97 0.66 10.81 -10.69
N LEU A 98 1.23 11.44 -11.69
CA LEU A 98 0.61 12.55 -12.41
C LEU A 98 -0.09 12.08 -13.68
N THR A 99 0.53 11.20 -14.45
CA THR A 99 -0.05 10.66 -15.68
C THR A 99 0.32 9.21 -15.88
N VAL A 100 -0.59 8.49 -16.55
CA VAL A 100 -0.36 7.12 -17.03
C VAL A 100 -0.74 7.10 -18.50
N LYS A 101 0.19 6.74 -19.37
CA LYS A 101 -0.03 6.66 -20.82
C LYS A 101 0.39 5.31 -21.35
N LYS A 102 -0.43 4.72 -22.20
CA LYS A 102 -0.07 3.47 -22.88
C LYS A 102 0.65 3.79 -24.19
N ILE A 103 1.88 3.30 -24.34
CA ILE A 103 2.71 3.50 -25.52
C ILE A 103 3.32 2.15 -25.90
N ASN A 104 3.01 1.66 -27.10
CA ASN A 104 3.61 0.43 -27.66
C ASN A 104 3.59 -0.77 -26.71
N ASN A 105 2.42 -1.11 -26.16
CA ASN A 105 2.22 -2.22 -25.23
C ASN A 105 2.87 -2.05 -23.85
N LYS A 106 3.37 -0.86 -23.56
CA LYS A 106 3.91 -0.52 -22.24
C LYS A 106 3.16 0.70 -21.68
N PHE A 107 3.22 0.87 -20.39
CA PHE A 107 2.69 2.07 -19.74
C PHE A 107 3.84 2.97 -19.33
N ALA A 108 3.71 4.25 -19.64
CA ALA A 108 4.63 5.28 -19.15
C ALA A 108 3.96 5.98 -17.99
N ILE A 109 4.58 5.92 -16.81
CA ILE A 109 4.04 6.49 -15.58
C ILE A 109 4.92 7.67 -15.18
N THR A 110 4.34 8.87 -15.20
CA THR A 110 5.04 10.10 -14.78
C THR A 110 4.60 10.45 -13.36
N THR A 111 5.57 10.67 -12.50
CA THR A 111 5.33 11.04 -11.10
C THR A 111 6.02 12.35 -10.77
N THR A 112 5.81 12.82 -9.54
CA THR A 112 6.50 14.02 -9.02
C THR A 112 8.01 13.83 -8.88
N LYS A 113 8.51 12.59 -8.97
CA LYS A 113 9.95 12.30 -8.79
C LYS A 113 10.62 11.64 -9.97
N GLY A 114 9.88 11.25 -10.99
CA GLY A 114 10.50 10.61 -12.15
C GLY A 114 9.51 9.97 -13.10
N VAL A 115 10.04 9.14 -13.99
CA VAL A 115 9.26 8.43 -15.00
C VAL A 115 9.60 6.94 -14.93
N TYR A 116 8.58 6.11 -15.00
CA TYR A 116 8.69 4.64 -14.99
C TYR A 116 8.00 4.06 -16.21
N GLU A 117 8.43 2.88 -16.57
CA GLU A 117 7.89 2.18 -17.74
C GLU A 117 7.49 0.75 -17.43
#